data_6a64587c8118d5e71f701ae72fee4ca8
#
_entry.id   6a64587c8118d5e71f701ae72fee4ca8
#
_cell.length_a   1.000
_cell.length_b   1.000
_cell.length_c   1.000
_cell.angle_alpha   90.00
_cell.angle_beta   90.00
_cell.angle_gamma   90.00
#
_symmetry.space_group_name_H-M   'P 1'
#
loop_
_entity.id
_entity.type
_entity.pdbx_description
1 polymer ?
#
loop_
_entity_poly.entity_id
_entity_poly.type
_entity_poly.pdbx_seq_one_letter_code
_entity_poly.pdbx_strand_id
1 'polypeptide(L)'
;MAKIPLNEGFSLFFLSICGIILTMNYHDFIWDLGGTLLDNYETSTNAFVATLKDFHIQADHDSVYAALKISTQDAIQTFAPHISNFRTEYKKKEALGLQEPVLFEGAKELLEEIQAHGGRHFLVSHRDRQVLTLIEQTGIAPYFTEIVTADEGFPRKPDPASMLYLKEKYGIQDGLVIGDRPIDIEAGKAAGLSTYLFDSMLHLHQFIFE
;
A
#
# COMPACT_ATOMS: atom_id res chain seq x y z
N MET A 1 18.59 42.30 -22.74
CA MET A 1 17.33 41.81 -22.17
C MET A 1 17.15 40.37 -22.61
N ALA A 2 17.58 39.43 -21.80
CA ALA A 2 17.46 38.00 -22.07
C ALA A 2 16.31 37.45 -21.19
N LYS A 3 15.31 36.82 -21.81
CA LYS A 3 14.20 36.16 -21.14
C LYS A 3 14.68 34.80 -20.58
N ILE A 4 14.54 34.62 -19.29
CA ILE A 4 14.72 33.34 -18.61
C ILE A 4 13.40 32.57 -18.75
N PRO A 5 13.42 31.28 -19.17
CA PRO A 5 12.22 30.46 -19.19
C PRO A 5 11.90 30.00 -17.77
N LEU A 6 10.68 30.24 -17.34
CA LEU A 6 10.09 29.68 -16.11
C LEU A 6 9.85 28.17 -16.32
N ASN A 7 10.56 27.35 -15.57
CA ASN A 7 10.32 25.92 -15.49
C ASN A 7 9.29 25.71 -14.37
N GLU A 8 8.05 25.43 -14.74
CA GLU A 8 6.99 25.13 -13.79
C GLU A 8 7.13 23.67 -13.30
N GLY A 9 8.02 23.45 -12.33
CA GLY A 9 7.96 22.30 -11.47
C GLY A 9 6.94 22.58 -10.37
N PHE A 10 5.84 21.85 -10.33
CA PHE A 10 4.89 21.87 -9.23
C PHE A 10 5.57 21.34 -7.96
N SER A 11 6.21 22.25 -7.24
CA SER A 11 6.61 22.03 -5.86
C SER A 11 5.46 22.51 -4.99
N LEU A 12 4.67 21.60 -4.48
CA LEU A 12 3.73 21.87 -3.38
C LEU A 12 4.53 22.16 -2.10
N PHE A 13 5.18 23.32 -2.05
CA PHE A 13 5.54 23.94 -0.79
C PHE A 13 4.24 24.46 -0.18
N PHE A 14 3.66 23.70 0.74
CA PHE A 14 2.70 24.25 1.69
C PHE A 14 3.42 25.29 2.53
N LEU A 15 3.30 26.55 2.12
CA LEU A 15 3.61 27.70 2.93
C LEU A 15 2.75 27.62 4.18
N SER A 16 3.39 27.40 5.34
CA SER A 16 2.82 27.63 6.67
C SER A 16 2.35 29.08 6.77
N ILE A 17 1.10 29.32 6.41
CA ILE A 17 0.42 30.58 6.67
C ILE A 17 -0.60 30.31 7.75
N CYS A 18 -0.31 30.83 8.94
CA CYS A 18 -1.13 30.79 10.16
C CYS A 18 -0.98 29.49 10.97
N GLY A 19 -0.36 29.59 12.13
CA GLY A 19 0.05 28.57 13.08
C GLY A 19 -1.03 27.61 13.57
N ILE A 20 -1.57 26.80 12.66
CA ILE A 20 -2.30 25.59 13.00
C ILE A 20 -1.22 24.53 13.18
N ILE A 21 -0.91 24.21 14.43
CA ILE A 21 -0.13 23.00 14.73
C ILE A 21 -1.08 21.85 14.42
N LEU A 22 -0.89 21.22 13.27
CA LEU A 22 -1.52 19.94 12.97
C LEU A 22 -0.99 18.94 13.99
N THR A 23 -1.85 18.46 14.85
CA THR A 23 -1.49 17.44 15.85
C THR A 23 -1.86 16.09 15.30
N MET A 24 -0.87 15.19 15.19
CA MET A 24 -1.16 13.79 14.91
C MET A 24 -1.74 13.11 16.15
N ASN A 25 -2.78 12.32 15.96
CA ASN A 25 -3.39 11.52 17.02
C ASN A 25 -2.58 10.24 17.33
N TYR A 26 -1.63 9.87 16.49
CA TYR A 26 -0.81 8.66 16.59
C TYR A 26 0.66 8.98 16.36
N HIS A 27 1.55 8.20 17.00
CA HIS A 27 3.00 8.31 16.80
C HIS A 27 3.59 7.07 16.13
N ASP A 28 2.91 5.95 16.20
CA ASP A 28 3.38 4.68 15.67
C ASP A 28 2.42 4.14 14.62
N PHE A 29 2.91 3.90 13.42
CA PHE A 29 2.12 3.48 12.28
C PHE A 29 2.59 2.11 11.80
N ILE A 30 1.71 1.12 11.86
CA ILE A 30 1.98 -0.24 11.39
C ILE A 30 1.24 -0.44 10.07
N TRP A 31 2.00 -0.56 8.99
CA TRP A 31 1.50 -0.63 7.63
C TRP A 31 1.43 -2.07 7.11
N ASP A 32 0.36 -2.41 6.41
CA ASP A 32 0.41 -3.45 5.39
C ASP A 32 1.10 -2.91 4.13
N LEU A 33 1.54 -3.79 3.24
CA LEU A 33 2.26 -3.39 2.04
C LEU A 33 1.39 -3.41 0.78
N GLY A 34 0.86 -4.57 0.44
CA GLY A 34 0.20 -4.78 -0.84
C GLY A 34 -1.27 -4.40 -0.82
N GLY A 35 -1.67 -3.40 -1.60
CA GLY A 35 -3.00 -2.81 -1.58
C GLY A 35 -3.11 -1.64 -0.59
N THR A 36 -2.02 -1.33 0.14
CA THR A 36 -1.95 -0.22 1.10
C THR A 36 -0.87 0.78 0.72
N LEU A 37 0.39 0.38 0.63
CA LEU A 37 1.50 1.21 0.15
C LEU A 37 1.83 0.94 -1.31
N LEU A 38 1.81 -0.34 -1.72
CA LEU A 38 2.00 -0.74 -3.12
C LEU A 38 0.66 -0.94 -3.81
N ASP A 39 0.47 -0.28 -4.95
CA ASP A 39 -0.69 -0.47 -5.83
C ASP A 39 -0.53 -1.74 -6.69
N ASN A 40 -0.62 -2.88 -6.01
CA ASN A 40 -0.60 -4.16 -6.69
C ASN A 40 -1.83 -4.38 -7.59
N TYR A 41 -2.92 -3.67 -7.34
CA TYR A 41 -4.12 -3.77 -8.15
C TYR A 41 -3.90 -3.15 -9.53
N GLU A 42 -3.17 -2.03 -9.61
CA GLU A 42 -2.78 -1.43 -10.89
C GLU A 42 -1.92 -2.39 -11.72
N THR A 43 -0.88 -2.96 -11.10
CA THR A 43 -0.03 -3.96 -11.75
C THR A 43 -0.82 -5.18 -12.21
N SER A 44 -1.70 -5.70 -11.34
CA SER A 44 -2.56 -6.83 -11.66
C SER A 44 -3.55 -6.51 -12.79
N THR A 45 -4.11 -5.29 -12.79
CA THR A 45 -5.03 -4.83 -13.84
C THR A 45 -4.34 -4.73 -15.19
N ASN A 46 -3.16 -4.13 -15.23
CA ASN A 46 -2.37 -4.03 -16.45
C ASN A 46 -2.04 -5.40 -17.04
N ALA A 47 -1.64 -6.36 -16.20
CA ALA A 47 -1.40 -7.75 -16.62
C ALA A 47 -2.67 -8.43 -17.11
N PHE A 48 -3.82 -8.21 -16.47
CA PHE A 48 -5.10 -8.79 -16.83
C PHE A 48 -5.59 -8.25 -18.18
N VAL A 49 -5.58 -6.92 -18.36
CA VAL A 49 -5.94 -6.26 -19.63
C VAL A 49 -5.02 -6.70 -20.77
N ALA A 50 -3.71 -6.80 -20.51
CA ALA A 50 -2.76 -7.32 -21.50
C ALA A 50 -3.05 -8.81 -21.86
N THR A 51 -3.53 -9.59 -20.90
CA THR A 51 -3.93 -10.98 -21.18
C THR A 51 -5.23 -11.03 -21.98
N LEU A 52 -6.23 -10.19 -21.66
CA LEU A 52 -7.46 -10.09 -22.46
C LEU A 52 -7.16 -9.75 -23.92
N LYS A 53 -6.22 -8.81 -24.17
CA LYS A 53 -5.78 -8.45 -25.53
C LYS A 53 -5.19 -9.63 -26.30
N ASP A 54 -4.43 -10.52 -25.66
CA ASP A 54 -3.88 -11.72 -26.30
C ASP A 54 -5.00 -12.66 -26.79
N PHE A 55 -6.12 -12.67 -26.10
CA PHE A 55 -7.34 -13.42 -26.47
C PHE A 55 -8.33 -12.59 -27.30
N HIS A 56 -7.89 -11.43 -27.84
CA HIS A 56 -8.70 -10.52 -28.66
C HIS A 56 -9.95 -9.99 -27.96
N ILE A 57 -9.92 -9.89 -26.64
CA ILE A 57 -10.98 -9.31 -25.82
C ILE A 57 -10.57 -7.89 -25.43
N GLN A 58 -11.50 -6.94 -25.62
CA GLN A 58 -11.35 -5.57 -25.14
C GLN A 58 -12.14 -5.41 -23.85
N ALA A 59 -11.54 -4.80 -22.86
CA ALA A 59 -12.18 -4.42 -21.60
C ALA A 59 -11.64 -3.05 -21.16
N ASP A 60 -12.49 -2.31 -20.49
CA ASP A 60 -12.11 -1.06 -19.85
C ASP A 60 -11.23 -1.35 -18.63
N HIS A 61 -10.16 -0.57 -18.49
CA HIS A 61 -9.18 -0.72 -17.43
C HIS A 61 -9.82 -0.59 -16.03
N ASP A 62 -10.63 0.45 -15.81
CA ASP A 62 -11.21 0.73 -14.51
C ASP A 62 -12.22 -0.34 -14.09
N SER A 63 -12.95 -0.89 -15.06
CA SER A 63 -13.87 -2.01 -14.85
C SER A 63 -13.12 -3.29 -14.43
N VAL A 64 -11.96 -3.55 -15.03
CA VAL A 64 -11.10 -4.69 -14.65
C VAL A 64 -10.49 -4.46 -13.27
N TYR A 65 -10.00 -3.24 -12.99
CA TYR A 65 -9.48 -2.84 -11.69
C TYR A 65 -10.51 -3.08 -10.56
N ALA A 66 -11.73 -2.59 -10.75
CA ALA A 66 -12.81 -2.78 -9.79
C ALA A 66 -13.12 -4.27 -9.53
N ALA A 67 -13.17 -5.09 -10.58
CA ALA A 67 -13.41 -6.52 -10.46
C ALA A 67 -12.27 -7.26 -9.73
N LEU A 68 -11.01 -6.90 -9.99
CA LEU A 68 -9.84 -7.46 -9.31
C LEU A 68 -9.79 -7.09 -7.83
N LYS A 69 -10.30 -5.92 -7.43
CA LYS A 69 -10.46 -5.54 -6.01
C LYS A 69 -11.43 -6.48 -5.28
N ILE A 70 -12.44 -7.03 -5.97
CA ILE A 70 -13.30 -8.06 -5.39
C ILE A 70 -12.54 -9.38 -5.33
N SER A 71 -12.18 -9.94 -6.47
CA SER A 71 -11.29 -11.11 -6.56
C SER A 71 -10.83 -11.39 -8.00
N THR A 72 -9.70 -12.08 -8.13
CA THR A 72 -9.25 -12.60 -9.44
C THR A 72 -10.31 -13.53 -10.07
N GLN A 73 -11.06 -14.27 -9.25
CA GLN A 73 -12.10 -15.17 -9.73
C GLN A 73 -13.25 -14.39 -10.36
N ASP A 74 -13.73 -13.33 -9.71
CA ASP A 74 -14.81 -12.48 -10.22
C ASP A 74 -14.39 -11.80 -11.53
N ALA A 75 -13.16 -11.26 -11.57
CA ALA A 75 -12.63 -10.67 -12.80
C ALA A 75 -12.59 -11.68 -13.96
N ILE A 76 -12.11 -12.91 -13.73
CA ILE A 76 -12.11 -13.95 -14.78
C ILE A 76 -13.54 -14.31 -15.21
N GLN A 77 -14.45 -14.45 -14.26
CA GLN A 77 -15.84 -14.79 -14.53
C GLN A 77 -16.57 -13.70 -15.33
N THR A 78 -16.21 -12.44 -15.09
CA THR A 78 -16.79 -11.29 -15.79
C THR A 78 -16.26 -11.13 -17.21
N PHE A 79 -14.93 -11.22 -17.38
CA PHE A 79 -14.28 -10.83 -18.65
C PHE A 79 -13.81 -11.99 -19.52
N ALA A 80 -13.54 -13.17 -18.92
CA ALA A 80 -12.99 -14.32 -19.64
C ALA A 80 -13.57 -15.69 -19.20
N PRO A 81 -14.91 -15.83 -19.02
CA PRO A 81 -15.52 -17.01 -18.39
C PRO A 81 -15.30 -18.31 -19.13
N HIS A 82 -15.04 -18.24 -20.44
CA HIS A 82 -14.94 -19.43 -21.33
C HIS A 82 -13.51 -19.75 -21.73
N ILE A 83 -12.50 -19.05 -21.18
CA ILE A 83 -11.08 -19.27 -21.54
C ILE A 83 -10.40 -20.05 -20.42
N SER A 84 -10.26 -21.36 -20.64
CA SER A 84 -9.78 -22.29 -19.61
C SER A 84 -8.36 -22.01 -19.10
N ASN A 85 -7.46 -21.52 -19.97
CA ASN A 85 -6.07 -21.19 -19.62
C ASN A 85 -5.84 -19.72 -19.27
N PHE A 86 -6.88 -18.87 -19.23
CA PHE A 86 -6.75 -17.43 -18.97
C PHE A 86 -6.01 -17.14 -17.66
N ARG A 87 -6.41 -17.82 -16.57
CA ARG A 87 -5.76 -17.65 -15.25
C ARG A 87 -4.25 -17.90 -15.31
N THR A 88 -3.84 -18.94 -16.02
CA THR A 88 -2.41 -19.31 -16.13
C THR A 88 -1.62 -18.23 -16.87
N GLU A 89 -2.12 -17.76 -17.99
CA GLU A 89 -1.45 -16.71 -18.78
C GLU A 89 -1.44 -15.36 -18.06
N TYR A 90 -2.55 -15.01 -17.42
CA TYR A 90 -2.63 -13.82 -16.58
C TYR A 90 -1.59 -13.86 -15.44
N LYS A 91 -1.51 -14.97 -14.69
CA LYS A 91 -0.56 -15.07 -13.57
C LYS A 91 0.90 -15.03 -14.00
N LYS A 92 1.25 -15.47 -15.20
CA LYS A 92 2.59 -15.30 -15.76
C LYS A 92 2.92 -13.82 -15.97
N LYS A 93 2.00 -13.04 -16.56
CA LYS A 93 2.20 -11.60 -16.79
C LYS A 93 2.19 -10.81 -15.48
N GLU A 94 1.27 -11.12 -14.57
CA GLU A 94 1.21 -10.49 -13.25
C GLU A 94 2.53 -10.69 -12.48
N ALA A 95 3.08 -11.90 -12.47
CA ALA A 95 4.34 -12.20 -11.79
C ALA A 95 5.52 -11.36 -12.32
N LEU A 96 5.53 -11.07 -13.64
CA LEU A 96 6.53 -10.19 -14.23
C LEU A 96 6.30 -8.73 -13.81
N GLY A 97 5.07 -8.25 -13.86
CA GLY A 97 4.74 -6.88 -13.45
C GLY A 97 4.99 -6.61 -11.97
N LEU A 98 4.78 -7.60 -11.11
CA LEU A 98 5.04 -7.45 -9.67
C LEU A 98 6.55 -7.36 -9.30
N GLN A 99 7.45 -7.49 -10.27
CA GLN A 99 8.87 -7.20 -10.10
C GLN A 99 9.17 -5.70 -10.21
N GLU A 100 8.23 -4.92 -10.73
CA GLU A 100 8.30 -3.45 -10.81
C GLU A 100 7.22 -2.86 -9.88
N PRO A 101 7.57 -2.65 -8.59
CA PRO A 101 6.59 -2.18 -7.61
C PRO A 101 6.17 -0.74 -7.89
N VAL A 102 4.86 -0.48 -7.83
CA VAL A 102 4.27 0.85 -7.95
C VAL A 102 3.67 1.24 -6.60
N LEU A 103 4.01 2.43 -6.10
CA LEU A 103 3.38 3.01 -4.92
C LEU A 103 2.02 3.60 -5.27
N PHE A 104 1.09 3.59 -4.31
CA PHE A 104 -0.05 4.49 -4.40
C PHE A 104 0.44 5.95 -4.45
N GLU A 105 -0.23 6.77 -5.28
CA GLU A 105 0.04 8.20 -5.35
C GLU A 105 -0.10 8.84 -3.96
N GLY A 106 0.91 9.61 -3.55
CA GLY A 106 0.97 10.24 -2.23
C GLY A 106 1.49 9.35 -1.09
N ALA A 107 1.78 8.06 -1.33
CA ALA A 107 2.21 7.16 -0.26
C ALA A 107 3.56 7.57 0.34
N LYS A 108 4.52 7.92 -0.51
CA LYS A 108 5.85 8.33 -0.05
C LYS A 108 5.79 9.67 0.68
N GLU A 109 5.07 10.62 0.14
CA GLU A 109 4.86 11.95 0.72
C GLU A 109 4.21 11.86 2.10
N LEU A 110 3.23 10.96 2.27
CA LEU A 110 2.59 10.73 3.57
C LEU A 110 3.57 10.14 4.59
N LEU A 111 4.41 9.18 4.20
CA LEU A 111 5.45 8.63 5.08
C LEU A 111 6.45 9.72 5.50
N GLU A 112 6.88 10.58 4.56
CA GLU A 112 7.77 11.69 4.83
C GLU A 112 7.15 12.69 5.82
N GLU A 113 5.89 13.05 5.61
CA GLU A 113 5.18 14.01 6.45
C GLU A 113 4.97 13.48 7.88
N ILE A 114 4.53 12.23 8.03
CA ILE A 114 4.39 11.58 9.33
C ILE A 114 5.74 11.56 10.07
N GLN A 115 6.83 11.18 9.39
CA GLN A 115 8.16 11.17 10.00
C GLN A 115 8.62 12.57 10.40
N ALA A 116 8.35 13.59 9.59
CA ALA A 116 8.68 14.99 9.90
C ALA A 116 7.94 15.50 11.15
N HIS A 117 6.77 14.94 11.46
CA HIS A 117 6.01 15.23 12.69
C HIS A 117 6.39 14.30 13.87
N GLY A 118 7.46 13.51 13.74
CA GLY A 118 7.99 12.64 14.81
C GLY A 118 7.33 11.25 14.87
N GLY A 119 6.52 10.88 13.87
CA GLY A 119 5.95 9.54 13.78
C GLY A 119 6.97 8.47 13.39
N ARG A 120 6.72 7.22 13.79
CA ARG A 120 7.53 6.05 13.44
C ARG A 120 6.73 5.10 12.58
N HIS A 121 7.37 4.48 11.61
CA HIS A 121 6.76 3.50 10.72
C HIS A 121 7.29 2.10 10.96
N PHE A 122 6.38 1.14 10.91
CA PHE A 122 6.63 -0.29 10.95
C PHE A 122 5.88 -0.95 9.80
N LEU A 123 6.44 -2.00 9.22
CA LEU A 123 5.80 -2.75 8.15
C LEU A 123 5.53 -4.18 8.60
N VAL A 124 4.33 -4.70 8.35
CA VAL A 124 3.98 -6.11 8.57
C VAL A 124 3.42 -6.70 7.28
N SER A 125 4.21 -7.54 6.62
CA SER A 125 3.86 -8.19 5.36
C SER A 125 3.83 -9.71 5.47
N HIS A 126 2.89 -10.35 4.78
CA HIS A 126 2.83 -11.81 4.62
C HIS A 126 3.71 -12.35 3.49
N ARG A 127 4.47 -11.49 2.83
CA ARG A 127 5.48 -11.88 1.85
C ARG A 127 6.80 -12.20 2.57
N ASP A 128 7.66 -12.97 1.91
CA ASP A 128 9.02 -13.24 2.33
C ASP A 128 9.93 -12.00 2.20
N ARG A 129 11.23 -12.18 2.40
CA ARG A 129 12.24 -11.10 2.33
C ARG A 129 12.34 -10.37 0.98
N GLN A 130 11.68 -10.85 -0.08
CA GLN A 130 11.59 -10.09 -1.33
C GLN A 130 10.94 -8.72 -1.10
N VAL A 131 10.14 -8.56 -0.04
CA VAL A 131 9.62 -7.26 0.41
C VAL A 131 10.72 -6.20 0.53
N LEU A 132 11.89 -6.56 1.06
CA LEU A 132 12.98 -5.61 1.25
C LEU A 132 13.45 -5.01 -0.08
N THR A 133 13.57 -5.84 -1.12
CA THR A 133 13.92 -5.37 -2.47
C THR A 133 12.83 -4.45 -3.04
N LEU A 134 11.54 -4.79 -2.84
CA LEU A 134 10.42 -3.98 -3.35
C LEU A 134 10.41 -2.58 -2.73
N ILE A 135 10.56 -2.48 -1.40
CA ILE A 135 10.56 -1.19 -0.71
C ILE A 135 11.84 -0.36 -0.96
N GLU A 136 12.98 -1.03 -1.23
CA GLU A 136 14.21 -0.35 -1.69
C GLU A 136 14.02 0.25 -3.07
N GLN A 137 13.46 -0.51 -4.02
CA GLN A 137 13.20 -0.05 -5.39
C GLN A 137 12.24 1.15 -5.42
N THR A 138 11.26 1.20 -4.53
CA THR A 138 10.32 2.33 -4.41
C THR A 138 10.88 3.50 -3.61
N GLY A 139 12.04 3.33 -2.96
CA GLY A 139 12.69 4.36 -2.16
C GLY A 139 12.00 4.67 -0.84
N ILE A 140 11.13 3.78 -0.33
CA ILE A 140 10.45 3.96 0.96
C ILE A 140 11.13 3.20 2.12
N ALA A 141 12.10 2.32 1.83
CA ALA A 141 12.80 1.55 2.85
C ALA A 141 13.35 2.41 4.03
N PRO A 142 13.94 3.61 3.81
CA PRO A 142 14.51 4.41 4.89
C PRO A 142 13.49 4.93 5.92
N TYR A 143 12.19 4.91 5.62
CA TYR A 143 11.17 5.38 6.57
C TYR A 143 10.85 4.37 7.65
N PHE A 144 11.11 3.07 7.42
CA PHE A 144 10.69 2.02 8.35
C PHE A 144 11.71 1.79 9.47
N THR A 145 11.23 1.84 10.70
CA THR A 145 11.96 1.48 11.91
C THR A 145 12.21 -0.02 11.97
N GLU A 146 11.20 -0.81 11.61
CA GLU A 146 11.30 -2.27 11.48
C GLU A 146 10.31 -2.80 10.44
N ILE A 147 10.72 -3.88 9.79
CA ILE A 147 9.94 -4.59 8.78
C ILE A 147 9.84 -6.05 9.22
N VAL A 148 8.60 -6.51 9.42
CA VAL A 148 8.27 -7.89 9.74
C VAL A 148 7.74 -8.58 8.50
N THR A 149 8.43 -9.64 8.07
CA THR A 149 8.08 -10.45 6.89
C THR A 149 7.60 -11.84 7.32
N ALA A 150 7.19 -12.68 6.36
CA ALA A 150 6.82 -14.07 6.64
C ALA A 150 7.99 -14.90 7.20
N ASP A 151 9.24 -14.49 6.95
CA ASP A 151 10.45 -15.24 7.34
C ASP A 151 10.73 -15.15 8.85
N GLU A 152 10.16 -14.18 9.56
CA GLU A 152 10.24 -14.08 11.02
C GLU A 152 9.36 -15.13 11.73
N GLY A 153 8.54 -15.89 10.99
CA GLY A 153 7.81 -17.06 11.48
C GLY A 153 6.57 -16.76 12.32
N PHE A 154 6.12 -15.52 12.35
CA PHE A 154 4.85 -15.18 13.00
C PHE A 154 3.66 -15.78 12.25
N PRO A 155 2.58 -16.18 12.98
CA PRO A 155 1.32 -16.52 12.34
C PRO A 155 0.82 -15.37 11.45
N ARG A 156 0.09 -15.74 10.39
CA ARG A 156 -0.44 -14.74 9.45
C ARG A 156 -1.61 -13.97 10.06
N LYS A 157 -1.76 -12.68 9.70
CA LYS A 157 -2.97 -11.91 9.99
C LYS A 157 -4.22 -12.72 9.59
N PRO A 158 -5.28 -12.80 10.40
CA PRO A 158 -5.63 -11.90 11.51
C PRO A 158 -4.98 -12.21 12.87
N ASP A 159 -4.03 -13.14 12.98
CA ASP A 159 -3.30 -13.35 14.22
C ASP A 159 -2.50 -12.09 14.58
N PRO A 160 -2.58 -11.59 15.84
CA PRO A 160 -1.93 -10.35 16.24
C PRO A 160 -0.44 -10.47 16.57
N ALA A 161 0.15 -11.66 16.52
CA ALA A 161 1.49 -11.92 17.06
C ALA A 161 2.59 -10.98 16.54
N SER A 162 2.61 -10.69 15.23
CA SER A 162 3.58 -9.75 14.64
C SER A 162 3.40 -8.31 15.15
N MET A 163 2.16 -7.88 15.36
CA MET A 163 1.85 -6.54 15.88
C MET A 163 2.13 -6.44 17.38
N LEU A 164 1.85 -7.49 18.15
CA LEU A 164 2.20 -7.57 19.57
C LEU A 164 3.71 -7.55 19.77
N TYR A 165 4.47 -8.25 18.93
CA TYR A 165 5.93 -8.18 18.93
C TYR A 165 6.44 -6.76 18.74
N LEU A 166 5.94 -6.04 17.74
CA LEU A 166 6.34 -4.63 17.53
C LEU A 166 5.94 -3.75 18.71
N LYS A 167 4.72 -3.96 19.23
CA LYS A 167 4.20 -3.22 20.37
C LYS A 167 5.07 -3.37 21.61
N GLU A 168 5.48 -4.60 21.93
CA GLU A 168 6.36 -4.88 23.06
C GLU A 168 7.76 -4.34 22.85
N LYS A 169 8.37 -4.62 21.69
CA LYS A 169 9.74 -4.26 21.38
C LYS A 169 9.99 -2.75 21.36
N TYR A 170 9.02 -1.99 20.84
CA TYR A 170 9.16 -0.54 20.63
C TYR A 170 8.34 0.31 21.62
N GLY A 171 7.65 -0.33 22.56
CA GLY A 171 6.85 0.34 23.57
C GLY A 171 5.66 1.14 22.99
N ILE A 172 5.05 0.60 21.91
CA ILE A 172 3.94 1.27 21.22
C ILE A 172 2.72 1.34 22.15
N GLN A 173 2.26 2.55 22.46
CA GLN A 173 1.08 2.77 23.28
C GLN A 173 -0.14 3.11 22.40
N ASP A 174 0.00 4.15 21.57
CA ASP A 174 -1.04 4.68 20.70
C ASP A 174 -0.63 4.46 19.24
N GLY A 175 -0.75 3.21 18.77
CA GLY A 175 -0.41 2.83 17.41
C GLY A 175 -1.62 2.73 16.49
N LEU A 176 -1.45 3.10 15.22
CA LEU A 176 -2.42 2.94 14.15
C LEU A 176 -1.98 1.84 13.18
N VAL A 177 -2.80 0.81 13.05
CA VAL A 177 -2.63 -0.24 12.02
C VAL A 177 -3.40 0.16 10.77
N ILE A 178 -2.74 0.13 9.62
CA ILE A 178 -3.30 0.53 8.33
C ILE A 178 -3.18 -0.65 7.37
N GLY A 179 -4.29 -1.07 6.79
CA GLY A 179 -4.34 -2.15 5.81
C GLY A 179 -5.62 -2.12 4.99
N ASP A 180 -5.59 -2.72 3.81
CA ASP A 180 -6.69 -2.71 2.84
C ASP A 180 -7.70 -3.86 3.03
N ARG A 181 -7.42 -4.79 3.96
CA ARG A 181 -8.24 -5.98 4.17
C ARG A 181 -8.73 -6.11 5.61
N PRO A 182 -9.90 -6.75 5.81
CA PRO A 182 -10.45 -7.02 7.15
C PRO A 182 -9.45 -7.71 8.09
N ILE A 183 -8.60 -8.61 7.57
CA ILE A 183 -7.60 -9.33 8.38
C ILE A 183 -6.55 -8.42 9.02
N ASP A 184 -6.22 -7.29 8.41
CA ASP A 184 -5.31 -6.30 8.96
C ASP A 184 -5.96 -5.59 10.15
N ILE A 185 -7.23 -5.24 9.99
CA ILE A 185 -8.05 -4.58 11.00
C ILE A 185 -8.30 -5.51 12.19
N GLU A 186 -8.61 -6.77 11.93
CA GLU A 186 -8.81 -7.79 12.99
C GLU A 186 -7.54 -8.00 13.80
N ALA A 187 -6.37 -8.14 13.12
CA ALA A 187 -5.08 -8.28 13.80
C ALA A 187 -4.74 -7.06 14.67
N GLY A 188 -4.94 -5.84 14.14
CA GLY A 188 -4.71 -4.60 14.88
C GLY A 188 -5.59 -4.50 16.12
N LYS A 189 -6.89 -4.75 16.00
CA LYS A 189 -7.83 -4.77 17.13
C LYS A 189 -7.46 -5.82 18.17
N ALA A 190 -7.08 -7.03 17.72
CA ALA A 190 -6.66 -8.10 18.62
C ALA A 190 -5.34 -7.76 19.37
N ALA A 191 -4.47 -6.94 18.77
CA ALA A 191 -3.29 -6.38 19.42
C ALA A 191 -3.60 -5.19 20.35
N GLY A 192 -4.86 -4.75 20.42
CA GLY A 192 -5.27 -3.57 21.20
C GLY A 192 -4.72 -2.26 20.63
N LEU A 193 -4.70 -2.13 19.30
CA LEU A 193 -4.27 -0.95 18.56
C LEU A 193 -5.47 -0.32 17.82
N SER A 194 -5.36 0.96 17.51
CA SER A 194 -6.27 1.62 16.58
C SER A 194 -6.08 1.07 15.17
N THR A 195 -7.12 1.15 14.34
CA THR A 195 -7.08 0.57 13.00
C THR A 195 -7.73 1.48 11.98
N TYR A 196 -7.20 1.52 10.78
CA TYR A 196 -7.77 2.22 9.63
C TYR A 196 -7.85 1.25 8.43
N LEU A 197 -9.06 1.04 7.93
CA LEU A 197 -9.26 0.29 6.68
C LEU A 197 -8.95 1.22 5.51
N PHE A 198 -7.83 0.93 4.84
CA PHE A 198 -7.32 1.78 3.79
C PHE A 198 -8.24 1.80 2.56
N ASP A 199 -8.52 3.00 2.07
CA ASP A 199 -9.27 3.25 0.84
C ASP A 199 -8.52 4.19 -0.11
N SER A 200 -7.89 5.26 0.42
CA SER A 200 -7.06 6.18 -0.35
C SER A 200 -6.06 6.93 0.54
N MET A 201 -4.95 7.39 -0.05
CA MET A 201 -3.95 8.21 0.65
C MET A 201 -4.54 9.55 1.12
N LEU A 202 -5.44 10.14 0.34
CA LEU A 202 -6.10 11.39 0.69
C LEU A 202 -6.93 11.26 1.97
N HIS A 203 -7.79 10.26 2.06
CA HIS A 203 -8.63 10.05 3.25
C HIS A 203 -7.80 9.64 4.45
N LEU A 204 -6.78 8.83 4.25
CA LEU A 204 -5.86 8.45 5.32
C LEU A 204 -5.10 9.66 5.87
N HIS A 205 -4.60 10.54 4.98
CA HIS A 205 -3.95 11.80 5.39
C HIS A 205 -4.89 12.66 6.25
N GLN A 206 -6.11 12.86 5.78
CA GLN A 206 -7.13 13.60 6.56
C GLN A 206 -7.37 12.99 7.93
N PHE A 207 -7.50 11.66 7.99
CA PHE A 207 -7.72 10.94 9.26
C PHE A 207 -6.56 11.11 10.26
N ILE A 208 -5.33 11.21 9.77
CA ILE A 208 -4.13 11.33 10.63
C ILE A 208 -3.93 12.77 11.13
N PHE A 209 -4.21 13.77 10.30
CA PHE A 209 -3.84 15.17 10.54
C PHE A 209 -5.03 16.10 10.81
N GLU A 210 -6.26 15.63 10.79
CA GLU A 210 -7.45 16.39 11.22
C GLU A 210 -7.79 16.12 12.70
#